data_b10f2bc0d3ab4de795ea6b4f047838d8
#
_entry.id   b10f2bc0d3ab4de795ea6b4f047838d8
#
_cell.length_a   1.000
_cell.length_b   1.000
_cell.length_c   1.000
_cell.angle_alpha   90.00
_cell.angle_beta   90.00
_cell.angle_gamma   90.00
#
_symmetry.space_group_name_H-M   'P 1'
#
loop_
_entity.id
_entity.type
_entity.pdbx_description
1 polymer ?
#
loop_
_entity_poly.entity_id
_entity_poly.type
_entity_poly.pdbx_seq_one_letter_code
_entity_poly.pdbx_strand_id
1 'polypeptide(L)'
;MQKIQKFQTGRLYAAPKSIKTYELIDRNGHILTFRGRNPKTNDSWKQTATSTYKADAFGAFEEVLLSDGTRLRGDMPCPGPKKAVQKVPITKEAINRLMAALDAA
;
A
#
# COMPACT_ATOMS: atom_id res chain seq x y z
N MET A 1 -7.20 -13.95 21.01
CA MET A 1 -7.51 -14.40 19.66
C MET A 1 -6.92 -13.42 18.67
N GLN A 2 -6.13 -13.90 17.74
CA GLN A 2 -5.48 -13.05 16.77
C GLN A 2 -6.42 -12.74 15.62
N LYS A 3 -6.43 -11.49 15.21
CA LYS A 3 -7.18 -11.10 14.03
C LYS A 3 -6.40 -11.44 12.78
N ILE A 4 -7.11 -11.87 11.74
CA ILE A 4 -6.50 -12.07 10.43
C ILE A 4 -6.38 -10.71 9.76
N GLN A 5 -5.19 -10.36 9.31
CA GLN A 5 -4.95 -9.12 8.59
C GLN A 5 -5.42 -9.29 7.15
N LYS A 6 -6.60 -8.79 6.86
CA LYS A 6 -7.23 -8.94 5.55
C LYS A 6 -6.94 -7.74 4.67
N PHE A 7 -7.00 -7.96 3.36
CA PHE A 7 -6.97 -6.85 2.42
C PHE A 7 -8.21 -5.98 2.59
N GLN A 8 -8.02 -4.68 2.54
CA GLN A 8 -9.11 -3.71 2.72
C GLN A 8 -9.34 -2.96 1.42
N THR A 9 -10.60 -2.85 1.03
CA THR A 9 -10.99 -2.10 -0.16
C THR A 9 -10.55 -0.64 -0.04
N GLY A 10 -9.98 -0.12 -1.12
CA GLY A 10 -9.48 1.24 -1.14
C GLY A 10 -8.06 1.41 -0.65
N ARG A 11 -7.42 0.33 -0.21
CA ARG A 11 -6.06 0.39 0.31
C ARG A 11 -5.06 -0.08 -0.75
N LEU A 12 -3.86 0.48 -0.70
CA LEU A 12 -2.79 0.11 -1.62
C LEU A 12 -1.89 -0.95 -0.99
N TYR A 13 -1.42 -1.86 -1.82
CA TYR A 13 -0.50 -2.92 -1.42
C TYR A 13 0.63 -3.02 -2.43
N ALA A 14 1.78 -3.46 -1.97
CA ALA A 14 2.95 -3.65 -2.83
C ALA A 14 3.75 -4.84 -2.34
N ALA A 15 4.32 -5.56 -3.29
CA ALA A 15 5.24 -6.65 -2.95
C ALA A 15 6.61 -6.07 -2.62
N PRO A 16 7.40 -6.76 -1.79
CA PRO A 16 8.77 -6.35 -1.53
C PRO A 16 9.55 -6.26 -2.85
N LYS A 17 10.37 -5.21 -2.97
CA LYS A 17 11.22 -4.98 -4.14
C LYS A 17 10.46 -4.69 -5.42
N SER A 18 9.18 -4.45 -5.35
CA SER A 18 8.37 -4.11 -6.52
C SER A 18 8.02 -2.64 -6.48
N ILE A 19 8.10 -1.97 -7.64
CA ILE A 19 7.66 -0.59 -7.76
C ILE A 19 6.16 -0.49 -8.07
N LYS A 20 5.55 -1.59 -8.48
CA LYS A 20 4.13 -1.61 -8.81
C LYS A 20 3.30 -1.56 -7.55
N THR A 21 2.18 -0.86 -7.62
CA THR A 21 1.22 -0.79 -6.52
C THR A 21 -0.10 -1.40 -6.95
N TYR A 22 -0.83 -1.94 -5.99
CA TYR A 22 -2.08 -2.63 -6.25
C TYR A 22 -3.12 -2.13 -5.25
N GLU A 23 -4.20 -1.60 -5.77
CA GLU A 23 -5.30 -1.12 -4.95
C GLU A 23 -6.43 -2.15 -4.98
N LEU A 24 -6.92 -2.55 -3.83
CA LEU A 24 -8.08 -3.43 -3.77
C LEU A 24 -9.32 -2.59 -4.06
N ILE A 25 -9.95 -2.83 -5.21
CA ILE A 25 -11.11 -2.06 -5.65
C ILE A 25 -12.42 -2.79 -5.45
N ASP A 26 -12.37 -4.12 -5.34
CA ASP A 26 -13.57 -4.91 -5.11
C ASP A 26 -13.22 -6.20 -4.40
N ARG A 27 -14.17 -6.70 -3.66
CA ARG A 27 -14.01 -7.93 -2.89
C ARG A 27 -15.32 -8.69 -2.85
N ASN A 28 -15.25 -9.97 -3.25
CA ASN A 28 -16.36 -10.88 -3.16
C ASN A 28 -15.85 -12.15 -2.48
N GLY A 29 -15.94 -12.18 -1.13
CA GLY A 29 -15.39 -13.26 -0.36
C GLY A 29 -13.87 -13.33 -0.53
N HIS A 30 -13.37 -14.43 -1.06
CA HIS A 30 -11.96 -14.63 -1.34
C HIS A 30 -11.54 -14.17 -2.73
N ILE A 31 -12.46 -13.73 -3.54
CA ILE A 31 -12.16 -13.23 -4.88
C ILE A 31 -11.97 -11.73 -4.79
N LEU A 32 -10.74 -11.30 -4.99
CA LEU A 32 -10.35 -9.91 -4.85
C LEU A 32 -9.96 -9.35 -6.21
N THR A 33 -10.43 -8.14 -6.49
CA THR A 33 -10.07 -7.43 -7.72
C THR A 33 -9.14 -6.27 -7.36
N PHE A 34 -7.97 -6.28 -7.95
CA PHE A 34 -6.96 -5.26 -7.73
C PHE A 34 -6.78 -4.41 -8.98
N ARG A 35 -6.57 -3.13 -8.76
CA ARG A 35 -6.10 -2.23 -9.81
C ARG A 35 -4.60 -2.07 -9.64
N GLY A 36 -3.84 -2.62 -10.60
CA GLY A 36 -2.40 -2.48 -10.61
C GLY A 36 -1.97 -1.20 -11.31
N ARG A 37 -0.86 -0.67 -10.89
CA ARG A 37 -0.27 0.51 -11.51
C ARG A 37 1.23 0.41 -11.49
N ASN A 38 1.84 0.76 -12.62
CA ASN A 38 3.29 0.88 -12.73
C ASN A 38 3.65 2.37 -12.77
N PRO A 39 4.25 2.91 -11.71
CA PRO A 39 4.53 4.34 -11.68
C PRO A 39 5.58 4.80 -12.71
N LYS A 40 6.40 3.90 -13.21
CA LYS A 40 7.39 4.26 -14.22
C LYS A 40 6.76 4.47 -15.58
N THR A 41 5.81 3.62 -15.95
CA THR A 41 5.19 3.67 -17.27
C THR A 41 3.82 4.30 -17.25
N ASN A 42 3.26 4.53 -16.06
CA ASN A 42 1.89 4.99 -15.88
C ASN A 42 0.83 4.02 -16.36
N ASP A 43 1.23 2.77 -16.64
CA ASP A 43 0.26 1.76 -17.00
C ASP A 43 -0.60 1.38 -15.80
N SER A 44 -1.85 1.09 -16.07
CA SER A 44 -2.75 0.55 -15.06
C SER A 44 -3.57 -0.57 -15.67
N TRP A 45 -3.98 -1.50 -14.82
CA TRP A 45 -4.74 -2.66 -15.25
C TRP A 45 -5.56 -3.18 -14.07
N LYS A 46 -6.53 -4.02 -14.38
CA LYS A 46 -7.30 -4.71 -13.35
C LYS A 46 -7.00 -6.19 -13.44
N GLN A 47 -6.95 -6.83 -12.29
CA GLN A 47 -6.81 -8.28 -12.23
C GLN A 47 -7.50 -8.81 -11.00
N THR A 48 -7.93 -10.06 -11.11
CA THR A 48 -8.64 -10.75 -10.04
C THR A 48 -7.79 -11.89 -9.54
N ALA A 49 -7.78 -12.09 -8.22
CA ALA A 49 -7.04 -13.17 -7.61
C ALA A 49 -7.83 -13.75 -6.46
N THR A 50 -7.61 -15.04 -6.20
CA THR A 50 -8.24 -15.71 -5.07
C THR A 50 -7.29 -15.64 -3.88
N SER A 51 -7.81 -15.21 -2.74
CA SER A 51 -7.01 -15.08 -1.54
C SER A 51 -7.01 -16.37 -0.73
N THR A 52 -5.95 -16.55 0.02
CA THR A 52 -5.82 -17.61 1.01
C THR A 52 -5.36 -17.01 2.33
N TYR A 53 -5.61 -17.73 3.42
CA TYR A 53 -5.12 -17.29 4.71
C TYR A 53 -3.85 -18.05 5.07
N LYS A 54 -2.88 -17.32 5.59
CA LYS A 54 -1.62 -17.88 6.05
C LYS A 54 -1.26 -17.28 7.39
N ALA A 55 -0.30 -17.88 8.05
CA ALA A 55 0.15 -17.41 9.35
C ALA A 55 1.67 -17.55 9.43
N ASP A 56 2.29 -16.60 10.11
CA ASP A 56 3.71 -16.68 10.43
C ASP A 56 3.90 -16.33 11.91
N ALA A 57 5.14 -16.04 12.31
CA ALA A 57 5.45 -15.75 13.70
C ALA A 57 4.75 -14.48 14.21
N PHE A 58 4.31 -13.62 13.31
CA PHE A 58 3.71 -12.34 13.68
C PHE A 58 2.19 -12.36 13.65
N GLY A 59 1.58 -13.42 13.14
CA GLY A 59 0.14 -13.56 13.13
C GLY A 59 -0.38 -14.09 11.80
N ALA A 60 -1.70 -14.03 11.64
CA ALA A 60 -2.38 -14.52 10.46
C ALA A 60 -2.66 -13.38 9.50
N PHE A 61 -2.60 -13.66 8.22
CA PHE A 61 -2.82 -12.66 7.18
C PHE A 61 -3.44 -13.31 5.94
N GLU A 62 -4.07 -12.46 5.15
CA GLU A 62 -4.59 -12.86 3.85
C GLU A 62 -3.51 -12.64 2.79
N GLU A 63 -3.39 -13.55 1.85
CA GLU A 63 -2.38 -13.47 0.80
C GLU A 63 -3.02 -13.78 -0.55
N VAL A 64 -2.56 -13.12 -1.59
CA VAL A 64 -2.94 -13.44 -2.96
C VAL A 64 -1.68 -13.64 -3.79
N LEU A 65 -1.79 -14.52 -4.78
CA LEU A 65 -0.78 -14.72 -5.80
C LEU A 65 -1.34 -14.21 -7.11
N LEU A 66 -0.73 -13.18 -7.63
CA LEU A 66 -1.18 -12.57 -8.87
C LEU A 66 -0.65 -13.35 -10.08
N SER A 67 -1.25 -13.10 -11.24
CA SER A 67 -0.92 -13.84 -12.45
C SER A 67 0.53 -13.66 -12.90
N ASP A 68 1.16 -12.57 -12.51
CA ASP A 68 2.56 -12.30 -12.85
C ASP A 68 3.55 -12.88 -11.84
N GLY A 69 3.07 -13.64 -10.86
CA GLY A 69 3.90 -14.22 -9.83
C GLY A 69 4.06 -13.35 -8.59
N THR A 70 3.53 -12.15 -8.59
CA THR A 70 3.61 -11.25 -7.46
C THR A 70 2.73 -11.76 -6.32
N ARG A 71 3.25 -11.72 -5.11
CA ARG A 71 2.50 -12.06 -3.90
C ARG A 71 2.25 -10.80 -3.09
N LEU A 72 0.99 -10.60 -2.71
CA LEU A 72 0.59 -9.49 -1.85
C LEU A 72 0.07 -10.05 -0.53
N ARG A 73 0.32 -9.33 0.55
CA ARG A 73 -0.11 -9.71 1.88
C ARG A 73 -0.98 -8.62 2.47
N GLY A 74 -2.06 -9.04 3.13
CA GLY A 74 -2.98 -8.11 3.75
C GLY A 74 -2.42 -7.38 4.94
N ASP A 75 -1.34 -7.90 5.54
CA ASP A 75 -0.68 -7.25 6.66
C ASP A 75 0.43 -6.29 6.24
N MET A 76 0.65 -6.13 4.93
CA MET A 76 1.69 -5.24 4.41
C MET A 76 1.10 -4.24 3.43
N PRO A 77 0.30 -3.28 3.91
CA PRO A 77 -0.17 -2.22 3.04
C PRO A 77 0.99 -1.32 2.62
N CYS A 78 0.83 -0.69 1.47
CA CYS A 78 1.85 0.20 0.95
C CYS A 78 1.89 1.48 1.79
N PRO A 79 2.96 1.75 2.51
CA PRO A 79 3.05 2.95 3.34
C PRO A 79 3.62 4.15 2.60
N GLY A 80 4.21 3.91 1.43
CA GLY A 80 5.01 4.92 0.76
C GLY A 80 4.31 6.23 0.49
N PRO A 81 3.10 6.24 -0.08
CA PRO A 81 2.44 7.49 -0.40
C PRO A 81 2.21 8.37 0.83
N LYS A 82 1.81 7.79 1.92
CA LYS A 82 1.58 8.55 3.15
C LYS A 82 2.86 9.17 3.66
N LYS A 83 3.92 8.41 3.68
CA LYS A 83 5.20 8.91 4.18
C LYS A 83 5.72 10.04 3.31
N ALA A 84 5.64 9.87 2.01
CA ALA A 84 6.09 10.90 1.09
C ALA A 84 5.32 12.20 1.29
N VAL A 85 4.01 12.10 1.41
CA VAL A 85 3.16 13.28 1.59
C VAL A 85 3.48 13.97 2.91
N GLN A 86 3.64 13.21 3.96
CA GLN A 86 3.89 13.78 5.28
C GLN A 86 5.25 14.43 5.39
N LYS A 87 6.27 13.78 4.89
CA LYS A 87 7.62 14.27 5.06
C LYS A 87 7.87 15.56 4.31
N VAL A 88 7.52 15.60 3.05
CA VAL A 88 7.86 16.74 2.22
C VAL A 88 7.11 18.00 2.67
N PRO A 89 5.78 17.98 2.82
CA PRO A 89 5.09 19.20 3.25
C PRO A 89 5.52 19.66 4.63
N ILE A 90 5.67 18.75 5.55
CA ILE A 90 6.06 19.12 6.91
C ILE A 90 7.43 19.78 6.92
N THR A 91 8.36 19.21 6.16
CA THR A 91 9.70 19.77 6.10
C THR A 91 9.68 21.17 5.54
N LYS A 92 8.95 21.41 4.47
CA LYS A 92 8.86 22.74 3.87
C LYS A 92 8.21 23.72 4.81
N GLU A 93 7.13 23.32 5.44
CA GLU A 93 6.45 24.20 6.39
C GLU A 93 7.34 24.53 7.57
N ALA A 94 8.06 23.55 8.08
CA ALA A 94 8.97 23.81 9.19
C ALA A 94 10.05 24.80 8.79
N ILE A 95 10.62 24.64 7.62
CA ILE A 95 11.62 25.58 7.13
C ILE A 95 11.02 26.97 6.96
N ASN A 96 9.86 27.06 6.37
CA ASN A 96 9.21 28.34 6.16
C ASN A 96 8.91 29.06 7.48
N ARG A 97 8.45 28.33 8.46
CA ARG A 97 8.18 28.88 9.78
C ARG A 97 9.46 29.37 10.43
N LEU A 98 10.50 28.59 10.31
CA LEU A 98 11.78 28.96 10.84
C LEU A 98 12.29 30.28 10.23
N MET A 99 12.19 30.35 8.92
CA MET A 99 12.64 31.56 8.22
C MET A 99 11.79 32.77 8.57
N ALA A 100 10.49 32.59 8.69
CA ALA A 100 9.61 33.65 9.11
C ALA A 100 9.95 34.11 10.52
N ALA A 101 10.25 33.17 11.40
CA ALA A 101 10.63 33.52 12.76
C ALA A 101 11.95 34.28 12.81
N LEU A 102 12.90 33.90 11.98
CA LEU A 102 14.17 34.58 11.91
C LEU A 102 14.01 35.99 11.34
N ASP A 103 13.16 36.12 10.35
CA ASP A 103 12.90 37.46 9.79
C ASP A 103 12.19 38.35 10.78
N ALA A 104 11.35 37.78 11.61
CA ALA A 104 10.64 38.55 12.62
C ALA A 104 11.54 38.96 13.79
N ALA A 105 12.59 38.23 13.99
CA ALA A 105 13.55 38.54 15.03
C ALA A 105 14.46 39.68 14.61
#